data_460898248044510966df56e6c352ee18
#
_entry.id   460898248044510966df56e6c352ee18
#
_cell.length_a   1.000
_cell.length_b   1.000
_cell.length_c   1.000
_cell.angle_alpha   90.00
_cell.angle_beta   90.00
_cell.angle_gamma   90.00
#
_symmetry.space_group_name_H-M   'P 1'
#
loop_
_entity.id
_entity.type
_entity.pdbx_description
1 polymer ?
#
loop_
_entity_poly.entity_id
_entity_poly.type
_entity_poly.pdbx_seq_one_letter_code
_entity_poly.pdbx_strand_id
1 'polypeptide(L)'
;MLTIPERIRTLAASASVARLSVDGAPAPARGGVDERGRPVLLVRPGEALHGLRDDAVVAVNLTAMRVLGQVSHPRGLLEVQGWAQAVPESEARGAAVAVAAHTADEALFEALERYGRPDAPRLLRLDVGQVVYLTGHDSGVLDADDYLDAIPDPLATTAERVLAHINESHRAQLAGGVAKHLGGDARDVWLWELDRYGATVRADEQLVRFAWPAPAHTALCLETALRGLLCAC
;
A
#
# COMPACT_ATOMS: atom_id res chain seq x y z
N MET A 1 2.67 -17.31 7.43
CA MET A 1 3.22 -15.99 7.02
C MET A 1 2.60 -15.64 5.66
N LEU A 2 2.29 -14.37 5.40
CA LEU A 2 1.88 -13.94 4.07
C LEU A 2 2.97 -14.33 3.05
N THR A 3 2.57 -14.79 1.89
CA THR A 3 3.48 -14.94 0.74
C THR A 3 3.99 -13.57 0.30
N ILE A 4 5.09 -13.53 -0.44
CA ILE A 4 5.62 -12.25 -0.96
C ILE A 4 4.57 -11.53 -1.81
N PRO A 5 3.89 -12.17 -2.80
CA PRO A 5 2.84 -11.51 -3.56
C PRO A 5 1.69 -10.96 -2.71
N GLU A 6 1.16 -11.73 -1.74
CA GLU A 6 0.10 -11.25 -0.82
C GLU A 6 0.55 -10.02 -0.03
N ARG A 7 1.80 -10.00 0.45
CA ARG A 7 2.36 -8.88 1.20
C ARG A 7 2.52 -7.64 0.32
N ILE A 8 3.02 -7.80 -0.90
CA ILE A 8 3.20 -6.70 -1.85
C ILE A 8 1.84 -6.13 -2.28
N ARG A 9 0.82 -6.99 -2.51
CA ARG A 9 -0.55 -6.54 -2.76
C ARG A 9 -1.14 -5.77 -1.57
N THR A 10 -0.88 -6.24 -0.34
CA THR A 10 -1.33 -5.55 0.88
C THR A 10 -0.66 -4.18 1.03
N LEU A 11 0.62 -4.07 0.72
CA LEU A 11 1.34 -2.79 0.70
C LEU A 11 0.78 -1.84 -0.37
N ALA A 12 0.56 -2.34 -1.59
CA ALA A 12 0.02 -1.56 -2.70
C ALA A 12 -1.35 -0.95 -2.37
N ALA A 13 -2.23 -1.71 -1.69
CA ALA A 13 -3.56 -1.24 -1.29
C ALA A 13 -3.54 -0.04 -0.32
N SER A 14 -2.42 0.18 0.38
CA SER A 14 -2.24 1.30 1.33
C SER A 14 -1.24 2.35 0.84
N ALA A 15 -0.66 2.16 -0.35
CA ALA A 15 0.37 3.02 -0.89
C ALA A 15 -0.22 4.17 -1.70
N SER A 16 0.45 5.32 -1.69
CA SER A 16 0.15 6.46 -2.56
C SER A 16 1.07 6.47 -3.78
N VAL A 17 0.57 7.02 -4.89
CA VAL A 17 1.39 7.30 -6.08
C VAL A 17 2.35 8.43 -5.76
N ALA A 18 3.65 8.11 -5.68
CA ALA A 18 4.69 9.07 -5.32
C ALA A 18 5.36 9.68 -6.55
N ARG A 19 5.53 8.89 -7.61
CA ARG A 19 6.16 9.32 -8.86
C ARG A 19 5.55 8.58 -10.04
N LEU A 20 5.60 9.22 -11.20
CA LEU A 20 5.18 8.67 -12.48
C LEU A 20 6.28 8.98 -13.49
N SER A 21 6.63 8.00 -14.31
CA SER A 21 7.46 8.21 -15.48
C SER A 21 6.84 7.59 -16.73
N VAL A 22 7.04 8.24 -17.85
CA VAL A 22 6.57 7.81 -19.17
C VAL A 22 7.80 7.76 -20.07
N ASP A 23 8.11 6.59 -20.60
CA ASP A 23 9.33 6.34 -21.39
C ASP A 23 10.61 6.88 -20.70
N GLY A 24 10.65 6.75 -19.36
CA GLY A 24 11.77 7.23 -18.52
C GLY A 24 11.74 8.73 -18.17
N ALA A 25 10.84 9.52 -18.73
CA ALA A 25 10.67 10.93 -18.40
C ALA A 25 9.67 11.12 -17.24
N PRO A 26 9.95 11.99 -16.25
CA PRO A 26 9.03 12.22 -15.14
C PRO A 26 7.76 12.93 -15.61
N ALA A 27 6.61 12.53 -15.03
CA ALA A 27 5.30 13.09 -15.29
C ALA A 27 4.55 13.38 -13.97
N PRO A 28 3.51 14.24 -13.99
CA PRO A 28 2.67 14.49 -12.82
C PRO A 28 2.01 13.22 -12.29
N ALA A 29 2.14 12.98 -10.98
CA ALA A 29 1.67 11.78 -10.31
C ALA A 29 0.39 12.07 -9.52
N ARG A 30 -0.76 11.86 -10.14
CA ARG A 30 -2.09 11.89 -9.49
C ARG A 30 -2.76 10.56 -9.72
N GLY A 31 -2.96 9.79 -8.67
CA GLY A 31 -3.53 8.47 -8.84
C GLY A 31 -3.74 7.72 -7.54
N GLY A 32 -4.19 6.49 -7.69
CA GLY A 32 -4.40 5.52 -6.63
C GLY A 32 -4.21 4.11 -7.16
N VAL A 33 -4.69 3.14 -6.41
CA VAL A 33 -4.62 1.72 -6.77
C VAL A 33 -6.03 1.15 -6.70
N ASP A 34 -6.47 0.45 -7.75
CA ASP A 34 -7.78 -0.19 -7.78
C ASP A 34 -7.81 -1.48 -6.91
N GLU A 35 -8.99 -2.07 -6.74
CA GLU A 35 -9.18 -3.28 -5.94
C GLU A 35 -8.35 -4.47 -6.45
N ARG A 36 -8.00 -4.49 -7.74
CA ARG A 36 -7.12 -5.48 -8.33
C ARG A 36 -5.63 -5.15 -8.18
N GLY A 37 -5.28 -3.99 -7.58
CA GLY A 37 -3.91 -3.55 -7.37
C GLY A 37 -3.26 -2.85 -8.55
N ARG A 38 -4.04 -2.51 -9.56
CA ARG A 38 -3.53 -1.80 -10.73
C ARG A 38 -3.51 -0.30 -10.42
N PRO A 39 -2.42 0.40 -10.71
CA PRO A 39 -2.40 1.84 -10.62
C PRO A 39 -3.43 2.48 -11.56
N VAL A 40 -4.18 3.44 -11.02
CA VAL A 40 -5.13 4.28 -11.74
C VAL A 40 -4.66 5.72 -11.65
N LEU A 41 -4.63 6.41 -12.78
CA LEU A 41 -4.07 7.75 -12.92
C LEU A 41 -5.14 8.72 -13.42
N LEU A 42 -5.17 9.92 -12.85
CA LEU A 42 -5.89 11.07 -13.38
C LEU A 42 -4.94 11.91 -14.21
N VAL A 43 -5.23 12.07 -15.49
CA VAL A 43 -4.39 12.78 -16.46
C VAL A 43 -5.16 13.97 -17.02
N ARG A 44 -4.57 15.15 -16.95
CA ARG A 44 -5.19 16.39 -17.43
C ARG A 44 -4.78 16.71 -18.87
N PRO A 45 -5.60 17.47 -19.62
CA PRO A 45 -5.22 17.97 -20.94
C PRO A 45 -3.86 18.66 -20.91
N GLY A 46 -3.01 18.36 -21.89
CA GLY A 46 -1.67 18.90 -22.01
C GLY A 46 -0.58 18.14 -21.26
N GLU A 47 -0.92 17.16 -20.44
CA GLU A 47 0.06 16.26 -19.80
C GLU A 47 0.50 15.15 -20.75
N ALA A 48 1.72 14.63 -20.52
CA ALA A 48 2.36 13.66 -21.41
C ALA A 48 1.47 12.44 -21.74
N LEU A 49 0.75 11.89 -20.73
CA LEU A 49 -0.13 10.73 -20.93
C LEU A 49 -1.47 11.06 -21.58
N HIS A 50 -1.89 12.33 -21.65
CA HIS A 50 -3.21 12.69 -22.14
C HIS A 50 -3.42 12.38 -23.63
N GLY A 51 -2.38 12.57 -24.42
CA GLY A 51 -2.39 12.34 -25.87
C GLY A 51 -1.70 11.06 -26.32
N LEU A 52 -1.21 10.23 -25.39
CA LEU A 52 -0.50 9.01 -25.73
C LEU A 52 -1.47 7.92 -26.22
N ARG A 53 -0.91 7.05 -27.06
CA ARG A 53 -1.56 5.79 -27.46
C ARG A 53 -1.56 4.82 -26.29
N ASP A 54 -2.44 3.81 -26.36
CA ASP A 54 -2.64 2.80 -25.32
C ASP A 54 -1.44 1.83 -25.15
N ASP A 55 -0.29 2.12 -25.76
CA ASP A 55 0.93 1.33 -25.73
C ASP A 55 2.14 2.03 -25.07
N ALA A 56 1.91 3.20 -24.46
CA ALA A 56 2.98 3.90 -23.76
C ALA A 56 3.48 3.11 -22.55
N VAL A 57 4.79 2.93 -22.45
CA VAL A 57 5.41 2.30 -21.28
C VAL A 57 5.44 3.28 -20.12
N VAL A 58 4.85 2.86 -19.02
CA VAL A 58 4.68 3.68 -17.82
C VAL A 58 5.24 2.95 -16.61
N ALA A 59 5.98 3.67 -15.77
CA ALA A 59 6.36 3.21 -14.45
C ALA A 59 5.73 4.11 -13.37
N VAL A 60 5.01 3.49 -12.45
CA VAL A 60 4.36 4.14 -11.31
C VAL A 60 5.04 3.71 -10.03
N ASN A 61 5.65 4.67 -9.34
CA ASN A 61 6.25 4.43 -8.03
C ASN A 61 5.19 4.66 -6.95
N LEU A 62 4.91 3.61 -6.20
CA LEU A 62 4.03 3.60 -5.05
C LEU A 62 4.87 3.59 -3.78
N THR A 63 4.49 4.38 -2.80
CA THR A 63 5.15 4.41 -1.49
C THR A 63 4.13 4.17 -0.40
N ALA A 64 4.33 3.09 0.36
CA ALA A 64 3.58 2.83 1.58
C ALA A 64 4.34 3.45 2.76
N MET A 65 3.68 4.35 3.50
CA MET A 65 4.29 5.07 4.62
C MET A 65 3.74 4.57 5.96
N ARG A 66 4.56 4.69 7.01
CA ARG A 66 4.19 4.47 8.41
C ARG A 66 4.54 5.70 9.23
N VAL A 67 3.57 6.26 9.92
CA VAL A 67 3.80 7.34 10.89
C VAL A 67 4.06 6.74 12.26
N LEU A 68 5.20 7.05 12.84
CA LEU A 68 5.60 6.68 14.20
C LEU A 68 5.87 7.97 14.98
N GLY A 69 4.97 8.32 15.90
CA GLY A 69 5.01 9.62 16.57
C GLY A 69 4.87 10.76 15.58
N GLN A 70 5.92 11.56 15.40
CA GLN A 70 5.96 12.70 14.48
C GLN A 70 6.74 12.42 13.19
N VAL A 71 7.28 11.20 13.02
CA VAL A 71 8.15 10.84 11.90
C VAL A 71 7.45 9.86 10.98
N SER A 72 7.53 10.14 9.67
CA SER A 72 7.01 9.27 8.62
C SER A 72 8.15 8.41 8.04
N HIS A 73 7.94 7.10 8.03
CA HIS A 73 8.92 6.11 7.56
C HIS A 73 8.38 5.33 6.38
N PRO A 74 9.16 5.06 5.33
CA PRO A 74 8.74 4.18 4.25
C PRO A 74 8.68 2.72 4.75
N ARG A 75 7.54 2.07 4.55
CA ARG A 75 7.33 0.63 4.81
C ARG A 75 7.72 -0.21 3.61
N GLY A 76 7.49 0.34 2.43
CA GLY A 76 7.77 -0.32 1.17
C GLY A 76 7.69 0.66 0.01
N LEU A 77 8.52 0.40 -0.97
CA LEU A 77 8.57 1.07 -2.24
C LEU A 77 8.24 0.04 -3.31
N LEU A 78 7.30 0.36 -4.17
CA LEU A 78 6.91 -0.49 -5.29
C LEU A 78 7.05 0.34 -6.57
N GLU A 79 7.64 -0.24 -7.60
CA GLU A 79 7.60 0.31 -8.94
C GLU A 79 6.79 -0.63 -9.82
N VAL A 80 5.59 -0.20 -10.17
CA VAL A 80 4.70 -0.94 -11.07
C VAL A 80 4.97 -0.48 -12.49
N GLN A 81 5.43 -1.38 -13.33
CA GLN A 81 5.72 -1.13 -14.74
C GLN A 81 4.69 -1.81 -15.62
N GLY A 82 4.30 -1.14 -16.70
CA GLY A 82 3.30 -1.66 -17.62
C GLY A 82 2.90 -0.66 -18.69
N TRP A 83 1.71 -0.83 -19.23
CA TRP A 83 1.18 0.02 -20.30
C TRP A 83 -0.04 0.79 -19.83
N ALA A 84 -0.10 2.08 -20.16
CA ALA A 84 -1.26 2.91 -19.84
C ALA A 84 -2.41 2.62 -20.80
N GLN A 85 -3.57 2.29 -20.26
CA GLN A 85 -4.80 2.04 -21.00
C GLN A 85 -5.92 2.96 -20.52
N ALA A 86 -6.80 3.39 -21.44
CA ALA A 86 -7.99 4.12 -21.07
C ALA A 86 -8.90 3.23 -20.20
N VAL A 87 -9.38 3.77 -19.09
CA VAL A 87 -10.38 3.07 -18.25
C VAL A 87 -11.70 3.03 -19.02
N PRO A 88 -12.36 1.88 -19.18
CA PRO A 88 -13.68 1.82 -19.81
C PRO A 88 -14.74 2.64 -19.05
N GLU A 89 -15.72 3.21 -19.75
CA GLU A 89 -16.76 4.04 -19.15
C GLU A 89 -17.51 3.34 -18.01
N SER A 90 -17.79 2.05 -18.18
CA SER A 90 -18.44 1.22 -17.15
C SER A 90 -17.65 1.09 -15.85
N GLU A 91 -16.33 1.29 -15.90
CA GLU A 91 -15.41 1.19 -14.77
C GLU A 91 -14.94 2.57 -14.25
N ALA A 92 -15.23 3.65 -15.00
CA ALA A 92 -14.69 4.98 -14.72
C ALA A 92 -15.00 5.48 -13.30
N ARG A 93 -16.21 5.21 -12.78
CA ARG A 93 -16.58 5.60 -11.40
C ARG A 93 -15.73 4.90 -10.36
N GLY A 94 -15.50 3.59 -10.49
CA GLY A 94 -14.64 2.83 -9.58
C GLY A 94 -13.19 3.33 -9.63
N ALA A 95 -12.69 3.61 -10.82
CA ALA A 95 -11.38 4.20 -11.04
C ALA A 95 -11.24 5.60 -10.38
N ALA A 96 -12.25 6.45 -10.52
CA ALA A 96 -12.27 7.77 -9.88
C ALA A 96 -12.25 7.65 -8.34
N VAL A 97 -12.98 6.68 -7.76
CA VAL A 97 -12.95 6.41 -6.32
C VAL A 97 -11.56 5.98 -5.86
N ALA A 98 -10.87 5.12 -6.61
CA ALA A 98 -9.51 4.70 -6.30
C ALA A 98 -8.52 5.88 -6.28
N VAL A 99 -8.66 6.83 -7.21
CA VAL A 99 -7.86 8.06 -7.22
C VAL A 99 -8.23 8.96 -6.05
N ALA A 100 -9.54 9.17 -5.81
CA ALA A 100 -10.05 10.05 -4.75
C ALA A 100 -9.64 9.62 -3.34
N ALA A 101 -9.39 8.32 -3.12
CA ALA A 101 -8.89 7.80 -1.85
C ALA A 101 -7.52 8.38 -1.46
N HIS A 102 -6.74 8.88 -2.44
CA HIS A 102 -5.40 9.41 -2.23
C HIS A 102 -5.25 10.88 -2.64
N THR A 103 -6.08 11.36 -3.54
CA THR A 103 -5.98 12.71 -4.12
C THR A 103 -7.36 13.32 -4.26
N ALA A 104 -7.65 14.35 -3.47
CA ALA A 104 -8.86 15.16 -3.64
C ALA A 104 -8.64 16.13 -4.81
N ASP A 105 -9.20 15.82 -5.98
CA ASP A 105 -9.04 16.59 -7.20
C ASP A 105 -10.38 16.75 -7.92
N GLU A 106 -10.82 17.99 -8.12
CA GLU A 106 -12.10 18.30 -8.79
C GLU A 106 -12.16 17.82 -10.25
N ALA A 107 -11.00 17.68 -10.91
CA ALA A 107 -10.91 17.14 -12.26
C ALA A 107 -11.44 15.70 -12.38
N LEU A 108 -11.62 14.98 -11.27
CA LEU A 108 -12.28 13.67 -11.24
C LEU A 108 -13.76 13.78 -11.66
N PHE A 109 -14.46 14.83 -11.23
CA PHE A 109 -15.85 15.05 -11.64
C PHE A 109 -15.91 15.36 -13.14
N GLU A 110 -15.03 16.23 -13.63
CA GLU A 110 -14.96 16.55 -15.05
C GLU A 110 -14.62 15.32 -15.91
N ALA A 111 -13.70 14.46 -15.45
CA ALA A 111 -13.35 13.22 -16.14
C ALA A 111 -14.55 12.26 -16.27
N LEU A 112 -15.46 12.25 -15.30
CA LEU A 112 -16.68 11.43 -15.34
C LEU A 112 -17.80 12.09 -16.19
N GLU A 113 -18.03 13.39 -16.01
CA GLU A 113 -19.12 14.12 -16.72
C GLU A 113 -18.83 14.26 -18.21
N ARG A 114 -17.57 14.42 -18.57
CA ARG A 114 -17.12 14.65 -19.96
C ARG A 114 -16.32 13.46 -20.49
N TYR A 115 -16.65 12.25 -20.03
CA TYR A 115 -15.96 11.03 -20.41
C TYR A 115 -15.81 10.90 -21.94
N GLY A 116 -14.60 10.54 -22.38
CA GLY A 116 -14.27 10.33 -23.79
C GLY A 116 -14.07 11.60 -24.61
N ARG A 117 -14.26 12.78 -24.02
CA ARG A 117 -13.97 14.04 -24.72
C ARG A 117 -12.46 14.30 -24.78
N PRO A 118 -11.93 14.71 -25.95
CA PRO A 118 -10.49 14.89 -26.14
C PRO A 118 -9.90 16.05 -25.31
N ASP A 119 -10.72 16.99 -24.90
CA ASP A 119 -10.36 18.17 -24.10
C ASP A 119 -10.67 18.02 -22.61
N ALA A 120 -11.16 16.87 -22.17
CA ALA A 120 -11.45 16.56 -20.77
C ALA A 120 -10.32 15.76 -20.10
N PRO A 121 -10.20 15.83 -18.77
CA PRO A 121 -9.32 14.93 -18.02
C PRO A 121 -9.67 13.47 -18.29
N ARG A 122 -8.68 12.59 -18.25
CA ARG A 122 -8.86 11.15 -18.53
C ARG A 122 -8.44 10.32 -17.32
N LEU A 123 -9.13 9.20 -17.12
CA LEU A 123 -8.71 8.15 -16.22
C LEU A 123 -7.99 7.07 -17.05
N LEU A 124 -6.75 6.81 -16.68
CA LEU A 124 -5.93 5.74 -17.24
C LEU A 124 -5.65 4.70 -16.18
N ARG A 125 -5.48 3.47 -16.58
CA ARG A 125 -5.10 2.35 -15.73
C ARG A 125 -3.88 1.66 -16.32
N LEU A 126 -2.96 1.20 -15.45
CA LEU A 126 -1.86 0.38 -15.91
C LEU A 126 -2.33 -1.06 -16.15
N ASP A 127 -2.03 -1.56 -17.33
CA ASP A 127 -1.92 -2.98 -17.60
C ASP A 127 -0.54 -3.43 -17.11
N VAL A 128 -0.53 -4.14 -15.98
CA VAL A 128 0.71 -4.43 -15.24
C VAL A 128 1.53 -5.46 -15.96
N GLY A 129 2.81 -5.18 -16.22
CA GLY A 129 3.78 -6.12 -16.75
C GLY A 129 4.65 -6.74 -15.66
N GLN A 130 5.11 -5.93 -14.72
CA GLN A 130 5.89 -6.39 -13.57
C GLN A 130 5.85 -5.40 -12.40
N VAL A 131 6.21 -5.88 -11.21
CA VAL A 131 6.34 -5.06 -10.01
C VAL A 131 7.71 -5.28 -9.37
N VAL A 132 8.53 -4.24 -9.34
CA VAL A 132 9.76 -4.22 -8.56
C VAL A 132 9.42 -3.73 -7.15
N TYR A 133 9.90 -4.40 -6.12
CA TYR A 133 9.59 -4.06 -4.75
C TYR A 133 10.83 -4.00 -3.85
N LEU A 134 10.79 -3.09 -2.88
CA LEU A 134 11.75 -2.98 -1.79
C LEU A 134 10.97 -2.76 -0.49
N THR A 135 11.18 -3.65 0.47
CA THR A 135 10.60 -3.57 1.82
C THR A 135 11.72 -3.61 2.87
N GLY A 136 11.37 -3.47 4.15
CA GLY A 136 12.36 -3.58 5.23
C GLY A 136 13.01 -4.95 5.37
N HIS A 137 12.51 -5.98 4.69
CA HIS A 137 12.98 -7.37 4.82
C HIS A 137 13.41 -8.00 3.50
N ASP A 138 12.81 -7.59 2.39
CA ASP A 138 12.96 -8.24 1.08
C ASP A 138 12.99 -7.22 -0.04
N SER A 139 13.61 -7.61 -1.15
CA SER A 139 13.53 -6.91 -2.42
C SER A 139 13.48 -7.93 -3.56
N GLY A 140 12.84 -7.56 -4.65
CA GLY A 140 12.74 -8.45 -5.80
C GLY A 140 11.82 -7.92 -6.89
N VAL A 141 11.48 -8.81 -7.80
CA VAL A 141 10.56 -8.56 -8.91
C VAL A 141 9.48 -9.63 -8.88
N LEU A 142 8.23 -9.21 -9.04
CA LEU A 142 7.09 -10.08 -9.31
C LEU A 142 6.65 -9.84 -10.75
N ASP A 143 6.30 -10.90 -11.44
CA ASP A 143 5.57 -10.75 -12.69
C ASP A 143 4.12 -10.34 -12.46
N ALA A 144 3.43 -9.98 -13.55
CA ALA A 144 2.07 -9.49 -13.49
C ALA A 144 1.10 -10.50 -12.87
N ASP A 145 1.20 -11.77 -13.27
CA ASP A 145 0.26 -12.81 -12.87
C ASP A 145 0.38 -13.08 -11.36
N ASP A 146 1.61 -13.28 -10.87
CA ASP A 146 1.87 -13.45 -9.43
C ASP A 146 1.35 -12.28 -8.60
N TYR A 147 1.52 -11.06 -9.10
CA TYR A 147 1.06 -9.87 -8.41
C TYR A 147 -0.46 -9.71 -8.45
N LEU A 148 -1.10 -9.88 -9.61
CA LEU A 148 -2.53 -9.63 -9.80
C LEU A 148 -3.41 -10.73 -9.21
N ASP A 149 -2.93 -11.99 -9.19
CA ASP A 149 -3.64 -13.12 -8.60
C ASP A 149 -3.56 -13.14 -7.07
N ALA A 150 -2.59 -12.43 -6.49
CA ALA A 150 -2.43 -12.37 -5.06
C ALA A 150 -3.57 -11.58 -4.40
N ILE A 151 -4.09 -12.12 -3.30
CA ILE A 151 -5.13 -11.48 -2.50
C ILE A 151 -4.46 -10.73 -1.34
N PRO A 152 -4.72 -9.42 -1.17
CA PRO A 152 -4.21 -8.69 -0.01
C PRO A 152 -4.77 -9.27 1.30
N ASP A 153 -4.07 -9.05 2.42
CA ASP A 153 -4.56 -9.50 3.72
C ASP A 153 -5.95 -8.92 4.00
N PRO A 154 -6.98 -9.75 4.18
CA PRO A 154 -8.34 -9.28 4.43
C PRO A 154 -8.47 -8.51 5.75
N LEU A 155 -7.52 -8.65 6.66
CA LEU A 155 -7.48 -7.91 7.92
C LEU A 155 -6.66 -6.61 7.84
N ALA A 156 -6.08 -6.25 6.69
CA ALA A 156 -5.17 -5.10 6.56
C ALA A 156 -5.75 -3.80 7.14
N THR A 157 -6.98 -3.42 6.76
CA THR A 157 -7.64 -2.20 7.28
C THR A 157 -7.86 -2.25 8.79
N THR A 158 -8.22 -3.41 9.32
CA THR A 158 -8.38 -3.60 10.76
C THR A 158 -7.03 -3.54 11.48
N ALA A 159 -6.03 -4.21 10.92
CA ALA A 159 -4.67 -4.24 11.44
C ALA A 159 -4.08 -2.82 11.54
N GLU A 160 -4.29 -1.97 10.53
CA GLU A 160 -3.82 -0.58 10.57
C GLU A 160 -4.46 0.23 11.70
N ARG A 161 -5.78 0.08 11.93
CA ARG A 161 -6.47 0.76 13.05
C ARG A 161 -5.98 0.28 14.41
N VAL A 162 -5.83 -1.03 14.57
CA VAL A 162 -5.33 -1.62 15.82
C VAL A 162 -3.89 -1.18 16.07
N LEU A 163 -3.06 -1.19 15.04
CA LEU A 163 -1.67 -0.76 15.10
C LEU A 163 -1.54 0.71 15.54
N ALA A 164 -2.33 1.60 14.93
CA ALA A 164 -2.35 3.01 15.30
C ALA A 164 -2.74 3.17 16.78
N HIS A 165 -3.81 2.50 17.22
CA HIS A 165 -4.27 2.54 18.61
C HIS A 165 -3.20 2.06 19.62
N ILE A 166 -2.52 0.95 19.30
CA ILE A 166 -1.44 0.44 20.16
C ILE A 166 -0.29 1.44 20.25
N ASN A 167 0.12 2.00 19.13
CA ASN A 167 1.20 2.98 19.11
C ASN A 167 0.87 4.29 19.84
N GLU A 168 -0.39 4.69 19.84
CA GLU A 168 -0.85 5.90 20.53
C GLU A 168 -1.07 5.66 22.03
N SER A 169 -1.68 4.53 22.40
CA SER A 169 -2.23 4.34 23.76
C SER A 169 -1.56 3.25 24.57
N HIS A 170 -0.83 2.31 23.94
CA HIS A 170 -0.34 1.09 24.60
C HIS A 170 1.17 0.82 24.39
N ARG A 171 1.96 1.83 24.01
CA ARG A 171 3.41 1.67 23.75
C ARG A 171 4.19 1.12 24.95
N ALA A 172 3.84 1.57 26.17
CA ALA A 172 4.53 1.08 27.38
C ALA A 172 4.30 -0.42 27.59
N GLN A 173 3.06 -0.91 27.38
CA GLN A 173 2.74 -2.33 27.47
C GLN A 173 3.45 -3.12 26.36
N LEU A 174 3.50 -2.59 25.13
CA LEU A 174 4.22 -3.19 24.02
C LEU A 174 5.71 -3.33 24.35
N ALA A 175 6.35 -2.28 24.86
CA ALA A 175 7.76 -2.29 25.27
C ALA A 175 8.03 -3.34 26.34
N GLY A 176 7.17 -3.42 27.37
CA GLY A 176 7.28 -4.42 28.43
C GLY A 176 7.13 -5.86 27.92
N GLY A 177 6.17 -6.10 26.99
CA GLY A 177 6.00 -7.42 26.36
C GLY A 177 7.20 -7.80 25.50
N VAL A 178 7.71 -6.88 24.69
CA VAL A 178 8.88 -7.09 23.82
C VAL A 178 10.15 -7.35 24.65
N ALA A 179 10.40 -6.56 25.71
CA ALA A 179 11.56 -6.74 26.59
C ALA A 179 11.63 -8.16 27.19
N LYS A 180 10.50 -8.72 27.60
CA LYS A 180 10.44 -10.10 28.11
C LYS A 180 10.80 -11.14 27.06
N HIS A 181 10.41 -10.93 25.80
CA HIS A 181 10.71 -11.86 24.71
C HIS A 181 12.17 -11.77 24.23
N LEU A 182 12.75 -10.56 24.24
CA LEU A 182 14.10 -10.32 23.76
C LEU A 182 15.16 -10.47 24.85
N GLY A 183 14.75 -10.54 26.13
CA GLY A 183 15.69 -10.64 27.26
C GLY A 183 16.47 -9.35 27.52
N GLY A 184 15.99 -8.21 27.10
CA GLY A 184 16.64 -6.90 27.28
C GLY A 184 15.69 -5.74 27.03
N ASP A 185 16.07 -4.55 27.54
CA ASP A 185 15.27 -3.34 27.38
C ASP A 185 15.54 -2.68 26.02
N ALA A 186 14.50 -2.55 25.20
CA ALA A 186 14.50 -1.66 24.04
C ALA A 186 13.91 -0.30 24.41
N ARG A 187 14.51 0.80 23.95
CA ARG A 187 14.13 2.16 24.33
C ARG A 187 13.06 2.75 23.43
N ASP A 188 13.14 2.46 22.13
CA ASP A 188 12.22 2.98 21.13
C ASP A 188 11.44 1.83 20.47
N VAL A 189 10.30 1.47 21.08
CA VAL A 189 9.48 0.32 20.65
C VAL A 189 8.21 0.81 19.98
N TRP A 190 7.98 0.31 18.77
CA TRP A 190 6.80 0.62 17.96
C TRP A 190 6.25 -0.64 17.31
N LEU A 191 4.94 -0.79 17.26
CA LEU A 191 4.32 -1.78 16.41
C LEU A 191 4.47 -1.32 14.96
N TRP A 192 5.25 -2.05 14.17
CA TRP A 192 5.62 -1.67 12.79
C TRP A 192 4.67 -2.24 11.75
N GLU A 193 4.35 -3.52 11.87
CA GLU A 193 3.40 -4.22 11.00
C GLU A 193 2.55 -5.16 11.82
N LEU A 194 1.31 -5.35 11.37
CA LEU A 194 0.37 -6.29 11.94
C LEU A 194 -0.38 -6.97 10.79
N ASP A 195 -0.40 -8.29 10.79
CA ASP A 195 -1.15 -9.09 9.83
C ASP A 195 -1.77 -10.32 10.49
N ARG A 196 -2.52 -11.09 9.73
CA ARG A 196 -3.20 -12.30 10.23
C ARG A 196 -2.26 -13.37 10.80
N TYR A 197 -0.95 -13.31 10.54
CA TYR A 197 0.04 -14.30 10.99
C TYR A 197 0.96 -13.81 12.11
N GLY A 198 0.95 -12.51 12.43
CA GLY A 198 1.86 -12.01 13.45
C GLY A 198 1.94 -10.49 13.50
N ALA A 199 2.81 -10.05 14.39
CA ALA A 199 3.20 -8.65 14.55
C ALA A 199 4.69 -8.48 14.27
N THR A 200 5.07 -7.44 13.55
CA THR A 200 6.45 -6.96 13.48
C THR A 200 6.57 -5.74 14.37
N VAL A 201 7.52 -5.75 15.25
CA VAL A 201 7.83 -4.65 16.15
C VAL A 201 9.19 -4.07 15.76
N ARG A 202 9.24 -2.75 15.63
CA ARG A 202 10.50 -2.03 15.60
C ARG A 202 10.97 -1.79 17.03
N ALA A 203 12.10 -2.34 17.38
CA ALA A 203 12.75 -2.16 18.66
C ALA A 203 14.11 -1.49 18.39
N ASP A 204 14.23 -0.22 18.72
CA ASP A 204 15.33 0.67 18.31
C ASP A 204 15.48 0.68 16.77
N GLU A 205 16.55 0.10 16.21
CA GLU A 205 16.80 0.02 14.76
C GLU A 205 16.46 -1.36 14.16
N GLN A 206 16.00 -2.30 14.99
CA GLN A 206 15.75 -3.68 14.56
C GLN A 206 14.25 -3.92 14.35
N LEU A 207 13.92 -4.70 13.32
CA LEU A 207 12.59 -5.24 13.10
C LEU A 207 12.55 -6.69 13.60
N VAL A 208 11.67 -6.94 14.58
CA VAL A 208 11.50 -8.26 15.20
C VAL A 208 10.09 -8.77 14.89
N ARG A 209 10.00 -9.98 14.35
CA ARG A 209 8.74 -10.63 14.02
C ARG A 209 8.29 -11.56 15.14
N PHE A 210 7.05 -11.36 15.60
CA PHE A 210 6.33 -12.24 16.53
C PHE A 210 5.23 -12.96 15.75
N ALA A 211 5.41 -14.25 15.52
CA ALA A 211 4.41 -15.07 14.82
C ALA A 211 3.29 -15.49 15.78
N TRP A 212 2.06 -15.52 15.31
CA TRP A 212 0.94 -16.11 16.05
C TRP A 212 1.00 -17.63 15.98
N PRO A 213 0.56 -18.35 17.03
CA PRO A 213 0.45 -19.81 17.01
C PRO A 213 -0.48 -20.34 15.91
N ALA A 214 -1.53 -19.58 15.58
CA ALA A 214 -2.45 -19.83 14.49
C ALA A 214 -2.86 -18.52 13.81
N PRO A 215 -3.19 -18.54 12.51
CA PRO A 215 -3.61 -17.33 11.80
C PRO A 215 -4.88 -16.72 12.41
N ALA A 216 -4.91 -15.39 12.53
CA ALA A 216 -6.14 -14.67 12.86
C ALA A 216 -7.06 -14.61 11.63
N HIS A 217 -8.33 -14.93 11.81
CA HIS A 217 -9.34 -14.88 10.75
C HIS A 217 -10.34 -13.74 10.92
N THR A 218 -10.36 -13.11 12.09
CA THR A 218 -11.25 -12.00 12.43
C THR A 218 -10.50 -10.94 13.22
N ALA A 219 -11.09 -9.73 13.29
CA ALA A 219 -10.58 -8.65 14.14
C ALA A 219 -10.38 -9.09 15.59
N LEU A 220 -11.36 -9.84 16.15
CA LEU A 220 -11.29 -10.32 17.54
C LEU A 220 -10.13 -11.31 17.75
N CYS A 221 -9.88 -12.20 16.77
CA CYS A 221 -8.74 -13.11 16.83
C CYS A 221 -7.40 -12.34 16.81
N LEU A 222 -7.31 -11.30 15.97
CA LEU A 222 -6.14 -10.44 15.86
C LEU A 222 -5.86 -9.69 17.17
N GLU A 223 -6.88 -9.09 17.77
CA GLU A 223 -6.77 -8.41 19.05
C GLU A 223 -6.40 -9.38 20.19
N THR A 224 -6.98 -10.59 20.18
CA THR A 224 -6.66 -11.60 21.19
C THR A 224 -5.22 -12.07 21.10
N ALA A 225 -4.72 -12.31 19.88
CA ALA A 225 -3.32 -12.68 19.65
C ALA A 225 -2.35 -11.57 20.11
N LEU A 226 -2.70 -10.32 19.80
CA LEU A 226 -1.89 -9.16 20.18
C LEU A 226 -1.87 -8.95 21.70
N ARG A 227 -2.97 -9.21 22.42
CA ARG A 227 -2.99 -9.18 23.90
C ARG A 227 -1.97 -10.12 24.50
N GLY A 228 -1.74 -11.29 23.90
CA GLY A 228 -0.68 -12.21 24.36
C GLY A 228 0.72 -11.59 24.33
N LEU A 229 0.99 -10.72 23.36
CA LEU A 229 2.25 -9.98 23.28
C LEU A 229 2.30 -8.82 24.29
N LEU A 230 1.18 -8.12 24.50
CA LEU A 230 1.10 -6.95 25.39
C LEU A 230 1.04 -7.34 26.87
N CYS A 231 0.38 -8.46 27.20
CA CYS A 231 0.13 -8.94 28.56
C CYS A 231 1.00 -10.17 28.89
N ALA A 232 2.26 -10.21 28.43
CA ALA A 232 3.19 -11.27 28.81
C ALA A 232 3.42 -11.21 30.34
N CYS A 233 2.43 -11.70 31.11
CA CYS A 233 2.45 -11.85 32.58
C CYS A 233 3.08 -13.18 32.96
#